data_e720fe0aadb94c3d9d317313fd4c859a
#
_entry.id   e720fe0aadb94c3d9d317313fd4c859a
#
_cell.length_a   1.000
_cell.length_b   1.000
_cell.length_c   1.000
_cell.angle_alpha   90.00
_cell.angle_beta   90.00
_cell.angle_gamma   90.00
#
_symmetry.space_group_name_H-M   'P 1'
#
loop_
_entity.id
_entity.type
_entity.pdbx_description
1 polymer ?
#
loop_
_entity_poly.entity_id
_entity_poly.type
_entity_poly.pdbx_seq_one_letter_code
_entity_poly.pdbx_strand_id
1 'polypeptide(L)'
;MIGRNHEFETITAAATKVTARGCALVVEGEPGVGKTTLLTASAQWADGNGFTVLNTAGVQSQTTVGYAGVHELVHPILGHVDALPVYQRRALLAAFGLAEEQPPNPLHIGVAMLGLIEEAAAHRPLMLIVDDAQWLDDSSLHVVTFVGRRLASSPVMMLCALRSRLDGKATRLLSLPRLPLGTLDAAESHDLMSRVISGVGGHGLSESAQRRVLAEAAGNPLAIAELTKALITAGDQSMVSAKTPLPTTRRIEQAFREQFDALPPPSRHMLAL
;
A
#
# COMPACT_ATOMS: atom_id res chain seq x y z
N MET A 1 4.49 9.26 13.28
CA MET A 1 4.91 9.05 11.88
C MET A 1 5.63 10.32 11.44
N ILE A 2 6.75 10.23 10.71
CA ILE A 2 7.50 11.45 10.30
C ILE A 2 7.01 11.87 8.92
N GLY A 3 6.75 13.18 8.74
CA GLY A 3 6.44 13.80 7.46
C GLY A 3 5.17 13.33 6.77
N ARG A 4 4.20 12.77 7.52
CA ARG A 4 2.95 12.24 6.95
C ARG A 4 1.71 12.69 7.71
N ASN A 5 1.85 13.78 8.46
CA ASN A 5 0.74 14.27 9.29
C ASN A 5 -0.44 14.71 8.43
N HIS A 6 -0.18 15.44 7.35
CA HIS A 6 -1.22 15.94 6.45
C HIS A 6 -2.00 14.82 5.77
N GLU A 7 -1.30 13.82 5.23
CA GLU A 7 -1.92 12.67 4.58
C GLU A 7 -2.69 11.81 5.59
N PHE A 8 -2.13 11.61 6.77
CA PHE A 8 -2.80 10.89 7.84
C PHE A 8 -4.06 11.61 8.34
N GLU A 9 -3.99 12.93 8.52
CA GLU A 9 -5.16 13.76 8.87
C GLU A 9 -6.23 13.71 7.78
N THR A 10 -5.82 13.74 6.51
CA THR A 10 -6.75 13.62 5.37
C THR A 10 -7.50 12.27 5.42
N ILE A 11 -6.78 11.18 5.68
CA ILE A 11 -7.37 9.84 5.79
C ILE A 11 -8.31 9.76 7.01
N THR A 12 -7.86 10.21 8.18
CA THR A 12 -8.66 10.12 9.41
C THR A 12 -9.88 11.04 9.38
N ALA A 13 -9.76 12.23 8.78
CA ALA A 13 -10.89 13.12 8.56
C ALA A 13 -11.93 12.56 7.57
N ALA A 14 -11.51 11.79 6.57
CA ALA A 14 -12.41 11.06 5.69
C ALA A 14 -13.07 9.90 6.43
N ALA A 15 -12.31 9.13 7.22
CA ALA A 15 -12.81 8.00 7.99
C ALA A 15 -13.86 8.42 9.05
N THR A 16 -13.69 9.55 9.73
CA THR A 16 -14.68 10.05 10.69
C THR A 16 -16.04 10.38 10.07
N LYS A 17 -16.08 10.62 8.77
CA LYS A 17 -17.31 10.95 8.02
C LYS A 17 -17.95 9.71 7.36
N VAL A 18 -17.35 8.55 7.50
CA VAL A 18 -17.73 7.34 6.74
C VAL A 18 -19.13 6.85 7.06
N THR A 19 -19.63 7.09 8.28
CA THR A 19 -21.02 6.76 8.67
C THR A 19 -22.07 7.58 7.92
N ALA A 20 -21.71 8.79 7.48
CA ALA A 20 -22.56 9.63 6.63
C ALA A 20 -22.32 9.35 5.14
N ARG A 21 -21.07 9.07 4.76
CA ARG A 21 -20.70 8.82 3.37
C ARG A 21 -19.39 8.03 3.29
N GLY A 22 -19.47 6.82 2.79
CA GLY A 22 -18.30 6.01 2.50
C GLY A 22 -17.45 6.56 1.35
N CYS A 23 -16.19 6.16 1.31
CA CYS A 23 -15.24 6.66 0.31
C CYS A 23 -14.13 5.66 0.02
N ALA A 24 -13.44 5.89 -1.10
CA ALA A 24 -12.22 5.20 -1.44
C ALA A 24 -11.11 6.23 -1.75
N LEU A 25 -9.87 5.94 -1.33
CA LEU A 25 -8.68 6.73 -1.61
C LEU A 25 -7.55 5.83 -2.10
N VAL A 26 -6.84 6.30 -3.12
CA VAL A 26 -5.63 5.65 -3.63
C VAL A 26 -4.42 6.46 -3.17
N VAL A 27 -3.62 5.88 -2.28
CA VAL A 27 -2.33 6.41 -1.84
C VAL A 27 -1.30 6.07 -2.92
N GLU A 28 -0.91 7.06 -3.68
CA GLU A 28 0.00 6.90 -4.82
C GLU A 28 1.38 7.46 -4.50
N GLY A 29 2.45 6.71 -4.76
CA GLY A 29 3.81 7.19 -4.52
C GLY A 29 4.88 6.20 -4.97
N GLU A 30 6.12 6.67 -5.07
CA GLU A 30 7.28 5.87 -5.46
C GLU A 30 7.55 4.72 -4.46
N PRO A 31 8.27 3.65 -4.86
CA PRO A 31 8.73 2.63 -3.92
C PRO A 31 9.51 3.22 -2.76
N GLY A 32 9.28 2.71 -1.54
CA GLY A 32 10.01 3.15 -0.36
C GLY A 32 9.55 4.49 0.25
N VAL A 33 8.58 5.18 -0.36
CA VAL A 33 8.11 6.51 0.11
C VAL A 33 7.26 6.45 1.40
N GLY A 34 6.90 5.26 1.88
CA GLY A 34 6.19 5.08 3.14
C GLY A 34 4.69 4.79 3.01
N LYS A 35 4.19 4.33 1.85
CA LYS A 35 2.76 3.97 1.65
C LYS A 35 2.27 2.95 2.68
N THR A 36 2.94 1.80 2.78
CA THR A 36 2.61 0.74 3.76
C THR A 36 2.59 1.27 5.20
N THR A 37 3.53 2.15 5.55
CA THR A 37 3.59 2.76 6.88
C THR A 37 2.36 3.62 7.15
N LEU A 38 1.92 4.41 6.16
CA LEU A 38 0.71 5.22 6.25
C LEU A 38 -0.55 4.35 6.37
N LEU A 39 -0.66 3.29 5.56
CA LEU A 39 -1.77 2.35 5.63
C LEU A 39 -1.82 1.64 6.99
N THR A 40 -0.68 1.18 7.51
CA THR A 40 -0.59 0.52 8.82
C THR A 40 -1.00 1.47 9.96
N ALA A 41 -0.55 2.72 9.93
CA ALA A 41 -0.96 3.71 10.92
C ALA A 41 -2.46 4.01 10.83
N SER A 42 -3.02 4.06 9.61
CA SER A 42 -4.46 4.25 9.39
C SER A 42 -5.28 3.06 9.91
N ALA A 43 -4.77 1.83 9.72
CA ALA A 43 -5.37 0.61 10.27
C ALA A 43 -5.43 0.63 11.80
N GLN A 44 -4.31 0.98 12.44
CA GLN A 44 -4.22 1.07 13.91
C GLN A 44 -5.16 2.15 14.46
N TRP A 45 -5.24 3.29 13.80
CA TRP A 45 -6.17 4.34 14.18
C TRP A 45 -7.62 3.87 14.03
N ALA A 46 -7.97 3.23 12.93
CA ALA A 46 -9.33 2.74 12.66
C ALA A 46 -9.76 1.71 13.69
N ASP A 47 -8.90 0.74 14.02
CA ASP A 47 -9.18 -0.27 15.06
C ASP A 47 -9.46 0.39 16.42
N GLY A 48 -8.64 1.38 16.83
CA GLY A 48 -8.84 2.16 18.04
C GLY A 48 -10.08 3.07 18.03
N ASN A 49 -10.66 3.35 16.86
CA ASN A 49 -11.85 4.19 16.66
C ASN A 49 -13.12 3.41 16.27
N GLY A 50 -13.13 2.12 16.52
CA GLY A 50 -14.32 1.32 16.40
C GLY A 50 -14.62 0.78 14.99
N PHE A 51 -13.67 0.81 14.08
CA PHE A 51 -13.80 0.14 12.78
C PHE A 51 -13.45 -1.35 12.88
N THR A 52 -14.03 -2.14 12.00
CA THR A 52 -13.47 -3.44 11.64
C THR A 52 -12.50 -3.23 10.48
N VAL A 53 -11.25 -3.65 10.65
CA VAL A 53 -10.20 -3.48 9.64
C VAL A 53 -10.00 -4.78 8.88
N LEU A 54 -10.14 -4.72 7.55
CA LEU A 54 -9.86 -5.83 6.63
C LEU A 54 -8.68 -5.44 5.76
N ASN A 55 -7.71 -6.32 5.60
CA ASN A 55 -6.51 -6.02 4.83
C ASN A 55 -6.11 -7.16 3.89
N THR A 56 -5.50 -6.80 2.79
CA THR A 56 -4.78 -7.69 1.87
C THR A 56 -3.61 -6.93 1.25
N ALA A 57 -2.64 -7.66 0.76
CA ALA A 57 -1.53 -7.11 0.00
C ALA A 57 -1.35 -7.86 -1.31
N GLY A 58 -1.16 -7.14 -2.41
CA GLY A 58 -0.82 -7.76 -3.67
C GLY A 58 0.54 -8.45 -3.60
N VAL A 59 0.62 -9.68 -4.13
CA VAL A 59 1.87 -10.47 -4.16
C VAL A 59 2.19 -10.84 -5.61
N GLN A 60 3.38 -10.48 -6.07
CA GLN A 60 3.80 -10.66 -7.47
C GLN A 60 3.65 -12.12 -7.96
N SER A 61 3.88 -13.11 -7.11
CA SER A 61 3.74 -14.53 -7.45
C SER A 61 2.28 -15.01 -7.55
N GLN A 62 1.30 -14.23 -7.07
CA GLN A 62 -0.12 -14.60 -7.04
C GLN A 62 -0.97 -13.89 -8.09
N THR A 63 -0.38 -13.08 -8.95
CA THR A 63 -1.08 -12.29 -9.98
C THR A 63 -1.90 -13.11 -10.98
N THR A 64 -1.69 -14.42 -11.04
CA THR A 64 -2.40 -15.35 -11.96
C THR A 64 -3.56 -16.09 -11.29
N VAL A 65 -3.69 -16.04 -9.97
CA VAL A 65 -4.77 -16.72 -9.23
C VAL A 65 -5.95 -15.78 -9.11
N GLY A 66 -6.99 -16.03 -9.91
CA GLY A 66 -8.17 -15.17 -9.94
C GLY A 66 -8.86 -15.06 -8.59
N TYR A 67 -9.24 -13.84 -8.21
CA TYR A 67 -9.93 -13.48 -6.96
C TYR A 67 -9.15 -13.75 -5.66
N ALA A 68 -7.86 -14.13 -5.71
CA ALA A 68 -7.08 -14.43 -4.51
C ALA A 68 -7.00 -13.23 -3.55
N GLY A 69 -6.70 -12.03 -4.08
CA GLY A 69 -6.57 -10.84 -3.25
C GLY A 69 -7.88 -10.41 -2.58
N VAL A 70 -9.02 -10.48 -3.28
CA VAL A 70 -10.31 -10.12 -2.66
C VAL A 70 -10.82 -11.22 -1.74
N HIS A 71 -10.52 -12.50 -2.01
CA HIS A 71 -10.84 -13.58 -1.09
C HIS A 71 -10.11 -13.38 0.25
N GLU A 72 -8.82 -13.09 0.23
CA GLU A 72 -8.06 -12.78 1.44
C GLU A 72 -8.64 -11.58 2.18
N LEU A 73 -8.95 -10.49 1.44
CA LEU A 73 -9.52 -9.26 2.01
C LEU A 73 -10.81 -9.52 2.79
N VAL A 74 -11.74 -10.32 2.23
CA VAL A 74 -13.07 -10.51 2.84
C VAL A 74 -13.19 -11.79 3.66
N HIS A 75 -12.15 -12.61 3.72
CA HIS A 75 -12.16 -13.85 4.50
C HIS A 75 -12.70 -13.67 5.94
N PRO A 76 -12.32 -12.61 6.69
CA PRO A 76 -12.82 -12.42 8.06
C PRO A 76 -14.32 -12.17 8.16
N ILE A 77 -14.96 -11.72 7.07
CA ILE A 77 -16.41 -11.41 7.02
C ILE A 77 -17.22 -12.41 6.22
N LEU A 78 -16.61 -13.50 5.73
CA LEU A 78 -17.34 -14.53 4.98
C LEU A 78 -18.50 -15.16 5.75
N GLY A 79 -18.51 -15.10 7.07
CA GLY A 79 -19.66 -15.53 7.89
C GLY A 79 -20.96 -14.76 7.62
N HIS A 80 -20.90 -13.59 7.00
CA HIS A 80 -22.08 -12.81 6.60
C HIS A 80 -22.66 -13.24 5.24
N VAL A 81 -22.01 -14.19 4.53
CA VAL A 81 -22.42 -14.62 3.18
C VAL A 81 -23.84 -15.19 3.15
N ASP A 82 -24.31 -15.81 4.25
CA ASP A 82 -25.65 -16.40 4.35
C ASP A 82 -26.77 -15.36 4.42
N ALA A 83 -26.47 -14.12 4.79
CA ALA A 83 -27.43 -13.01 4.78
C ALA A 83 -27.68 -12.47 3.36
N LEU A 84 -26.82 -12.80 2.40
CA LEU A 84 -26.94 -12.33 1.02
C LEU A 84 -28.08 -13.05 0.27
N PRO A 85 -28.69 -12.38 -0.74
CA PRO A 85 -29.53 -13.04 -1.72
C PRO A 85 -28.86 -14.27 -2.32
N VAL A 86 -29.63 -15.34 -2.54
CA VAL A 86 -29.11 -16.67 -2.98
C VAL A 86 -28.18 -16.56 -4.19
N TYR A 87 -28.51 -15.72 -5.18
CA TYR A 87 -27.70 -15.55 -6.38
C TYR A 87 -26.35 -14.87 -6.10
N GLN A 88 -26.30 -13.90 -5.17
CA GLN A 88 -25.06 -13.23 -4.75
C GLN A 88 -24.15 -14.19 -3.98
N ARG A 89 -24.73 -14.93 -3.02
CA ARG A 89 -24.01 -15.96 -2.27
C ARG A 89 -23.38 -16.98 -3.19
N ARG A 90 -24.13 -17.55 -4.13
CA ARG A 90 -23.61 -18.50 -5.11
C ARG A 90 -22.48 -17.91 -5.96
N ALA A 91 -22.64 -16.65 -6.41
CA ALA A 91 -21.62 -15.97 -7.20
C ALA A 91 -20.28 -15.84 -6.45
N LEU A 92 -20.31 -15.48 -5.16
CA LEU A 92 -19.09 -15.38 -4.35
C LEU A 92 -18.47 -16.74 -4.07
N LEU A 93 -19.26 -17.73 -3.66
CA LEU A 93 -18.76 -19.07 -3.38
C LEU A 93 -18.13 -19.72 -4.61
N ALA A 94 -18.75 -19.55 -5.79
CA ALA A 94 -18.18 -20.03 -7.05
C ALA A 94 -16.87 -19.29 -7.42
N ALA A 95 -16.82 -17.96 -7.24
CA ALA A 95 -15.60 -17.18 -7.50
C ALA A 95 -14.43 -17.59 -6.61
N PHE A 96 -14.70 -18.01 -5.39
CA PHE A 96 -13.70 -18.45 -4.41
C PHE A 96 -13.40 -19.96 -4.47
N GLY A 97 -13.99 -20.69 -5.43
CA GLY A 97 -13.80 -22.15 -5.54
C GLY A 97 -14.42 -22.95 -4.39
N LEU A 98 -15.37 -22.35 -3.65
CA LEU A 98 -16.10 -22.97 -2.55
C LEU A 98 -17.43 -23.60 -3.00
N ALA A 99 -17.72 -23.58 -4.30
CA ALA A 99 -18.86 -24.25 -4.94
C ALA A 99 -18.41 -24.87 -6.26
N GLU A 100 -19.08 -25.93 -6.70
CA GLU A 100 -18.76 -26.66 -7.95
C GLU A 100 -19.16 -25.89 -9.22
N GLU A 101 -19.84 -24.76 -9.10
CA GLU A 101 -20.32 -23.94 -10.21
C GLU A 101 -19.17 -23.10 -10.80
N GLN A 102 -19.20 -22.86 -12.12
CA GLN A 102 -18.28 -21.92 -12.74
C GLN A 102 -18.49 -20.50 -12.24
N PRO A 103 -17.43 -19.69 -12.04
CA PRO A 103 -17.57 -18.30 -11.64
C PRO A 103 -18.46 -17.53 -12.64
N PRO A 104 -19.49 -16.81 -12.16
CA PRO A 104 -20.35 -16.01 -13.01
C PRO A 104 -19.63 -14.78 -13.55
N ASN A 105 -20.36 -13.99 -14.36
CA ASN A 105 -19.85 -12.73 -14.90
C ASN A 105 -19.24 -11.84 -13.79
N PRO A 106 -18.09 -11.18 -14.01
CA PRO A 106 -17.41 -10.29 -13.06
C PRO A 106 -18.31 -9.21 -12.43
N LEU A 107 -19.34 -8.74 -13.15
CA LEU A 107 -20.32 -7.79 -12.59
C LEU A 107 -21.11 -8.40 -11.43
N HIS A 108 -21.56 -9.64 -11.56
CA HIS A 108 -22.31 -10.31 -10.49
C HIS A 108 -21.45 -10.53 -9.25
N ILE A 109 -20.16 -10.84 -9.44
CA ILE A 109 -19.20 -10.97 -8.35
C ILE A 109 -18.97 -9.61 -7.67
N GLY A 110 -18.81 -8.54 -8.45
CA GLY A 110 -18.67 -7.19 -7.90
C GLY A 110 -19.88 -6.75 -7.07
N VAL A 111 -21.11 -7.03 -7.55
CA VAL A 111 -22.36 -6.72 -6.81
C VAL A 111 -22.46 -7.57 -5.55
N ALA A 112 -22.13 -8.84 -5.63
CA ALA A 112 -22.18 -9.75 -4.48
C ALA A 112 -21.12 -9.36 -3.42
N MET A 113 -19.93 -8.94 -3.86
CA MET A 113 -18.88 -8.43 -2.98
C MET A 113 -19.32 -7.15 -2.26
N LEU A 114 -19.90 -6.20 -2.99
CA LEU A 114 -20.45 -4.98 -2.39
C LEU A 114 -21.51 -5.33 -1.34
N GLY A 115 -22.44 -6.23 -1.66
CA GLY A 115 -23.46 -6.70 -0.71
C GLY A 115 -22.87 -7.33 0.55
N LEU A 116 -21.84 -8.16 0.43
CA LEU A 116 -21.13 -8.76 1.58
C LEU A 116 -20.49 -7.69 2.48
N ILE A 117 -19.83 -6.71 1.87
CA ILE A 117 -19.18 -5.61 2.58
C ILE A 117 -20.23 -4.74 3.27
N GLU A 118 -21.36 -4.44 2.62
CA GLU A 118 -22.46 -3.65 3.19
C GLU A 118 -23.13 -4.37 4.35
N GLU A 119 -23.37 -5.67 4.24
CA GLU A 119 -23.94 -6.49 5.33
C GLU A 119 -23.02 -6.48 6.55
N ALA A 120 -21.72 -6.70 6.36
CA ALA A 120 -20.75 -6.63 7.45
C ALA A 120 -20.65 -5.22 8.06
N ALA A 121 -20.73 -4.18 7.21
CA ALA A 121 -20.64 -2.79 7.63
C ALA A 121 -21.90 -2.29 8.38
N ALA A 122 -23.04 -2.97 8.27
CA ALA A 122 -24.28 -2.62 8.98
C ALA A 122 -24.13 -2.68 10.51
N HIS A 123 -23.20 -3.50 11.01
CA HIS A 123 -22.96 -3.67 12.44
C HIS A 123 -21.84 -2.75 12.95
N ARG A 124 -20.84 -2.47 12.12
CA ARG A 124 -19.67 -1.71 12.49
C ARG A 124 -19.01 -1.15 11.23
N PRO A 125 -18.58 0.12 11.20
CA PRO A 125 -17.94 0.67 10.00
C PRO A 125 -16.69 -0.13 9.63
N LEU A 126 -16.43 -0.27 8.33
CA LEU A 126 -15.29 -1.02 7.82
C LEU A 126 -14.21 -0.10 7.27
N MET A 127 -12.95 -0.49 7.51
CA MET A 127 -11.80 0.03 6.77
C MET A 127 -11.17 -1.11 5.97
N LEU A 128 -11.25 -1.01 4.64
CA LEU A 128 -10.64 -1.94 3.70
C LEU A 128 -9.28 -1.41 3.29
N ILE A 129 -8.22 -2.21 3.45
CA ILE A 129 -6.86 -1.82 3.10
C ILE A 129 -6.31 -2.80 2.06
N VAL A 130 -5.87 -2.25 0.94
CA VAL A 130 -5.25 -2.98 -0.15
C VAL A 130 -3.85 -2.41 -0.38
N ASP A 131 -2.83 -3.07 0.14
CA ASP A 131 -1.45 -2.66 -0.10
C ASP A 131 -0.92 -3.26 -1.40
N ASP A 132 0.07 -2.58 -2.00
CA ASP A 132 0.71 -3.00 -3.25
C ASP A 132 -0.30 -3.49 -4.32
N ALA A 133 -1.39 -2.74 -4.51
CA ALA A 133 -2.52 -3.10 -5.37
C ALA A 133 -2.11 -3.41 -6.83
N GLN A 134 -0.95 -2.94 -7.31
CA GLN A 134 -0.40 -3.27 -8.63
C GLN A 134 -0.08 -4.77 -8.78
N TRP A 135 0.06 -5.51 -7.69
CA TRP A 135 0.33 -6.95 -7.68
C TRP A 135 -0.92 -7.81 -7.42
N LEU A 136 -2.10 -7.21 -7.33
CA LEU A 136 -3.34 -7.99 -7.32
C LEU A 136 -3.57 -8.68 -8.67
N ASP A 137 -4.25 -9.80 -8.63
CA ASP A 137 -4.78 -10.44 -9.83
C ASP A 137 -5.84 -9.54 -10.50
N ASP A 138 -6.05 -9.72 -11.81
CA ASP A 138 -6.93 -8.87 -12.62
C ASP A 138 -8.39 -8.91 -12.15
N SER A 139 -8.85 -10.05 -11.69
CA SER A 139 -10.21 -10.24 -11.17
C SER A 139 -10.41 -9.47 -9.87
N SER A 140 -9.45 -9.57 -8.94
CA SER A 140 -9.43 -8.80 -7.69
C SER A 140 -9.38 -7.29 -7.96
N LEU A 141 -8.53 -6.81 -8.87
CA LEU A 141 -8.48 -5.40 -9.26
C LEU A 141 -9.81 -4.89 -9.82
N HIS A 142 -10.50 -5.69 -10.62
CA HIS A 142 -11.84 -5.37 -11.10
C HIS A 142 -12.85 -5.18 -9.96
N VAL A 143 -12.87 -6.13 -9.02
CA VAL A 143 -13.80 -6.09 -7.87
C VAL A 143 -13.47 -4.91 -6.96
N VAL A 144 -12.20 -4.70 -6.62
CA VAL A 144 -11.77 -3.57 -5.77
C VAL A 144 -12.17 -2.23 -6.40
N THR A 145 -11.93 -2.07 -7.71
CA THR A 145 -12.32 -0.86 -8.43
C THR A 145 -13.84 -0.67 -8.49
N PHE A 146 -14.58 -1.76 -8.72
CA PHE A 146 -16.05 -1.75 -8.77
C PHE A 146 -16.64 -1.32 -7.42
N VAL A 147 -16.17 -1.94 -6.33
CA VAL A 147 -16.61 -1.63 -4.96
C VAL A 147 -16.23 -0.20 -4.61
N GLY A 148 -14.96 0.20 -4.80
CA GLY A 148 -14.47 1.53 -4.43
C GLY A 148 -15.27 2.69 -5.04
N ARG A 149 -15.83 2.50 -6.24
CA ARG A 149 -16.70 3.50 -6.89
C ARG A 149 -18.11 3.57 -6.30
N ARG A 150 -18.51 2.62 -5.46
CA ARG A 150 -19.92 2.47 -4.99
C ARG A 150 -20.10 2.58 -3.48
N LEU A 151 -19.05 2.94 -2.75
CA LEU A 151 -19.08 3.00 -1.29
C LEU A 151 -19.88 4.17 -0.72
N ALA A 152 -20.33 5.13 -1.53
CA ALA A 152 -20.88 6.41 -1.07
C ALA A 152 -22.08 6.28 -0.10
N SER A 153 -22.85 5.19 -0.18
CA SER A 153 -24.00 4.90 0.68
C SER A 153 -23.71 3.92 1.83
N SER A 154 -22.47 3.46 1.95
CA SER A 154 -22.08 2.42 2.91
C SER A 154 -21.09 2.98 3.93
N PRO A 155 -21.12 2.60 5.23
CA PRO A 155 -20.17 3.08 6.22
C PRO A 155 -18.80 2.38 6.06
N VAL A 156 -18.19 2.56 4.90
CA VAL A 156 -16.96 1.87 4.48
C VAL A 156 -15.95 2.86 3.94
N MET A 157 -14.72 2.77 4.41
CA MET A 157 -13.56 3.44 3.82
C MET A 157 -12.64 2.40 3.16
N MET A 158 -12.23 2.65 1.94
CA MET A 158 -11.25 1.84 1.23
C MET A 158 -9.96 2.64 1.00
N LEU A 159 -8.83 2.08 1.40
CA LEU A 159 -7.49 2.60 1.13
C LEU A 159 -6.73 1.62 0.24
N CYS A 160 -6.27 2.08 -0.91
CA CYS A 160 -5.41 1.29 -1.80
C CYS A 160 -4.06 1.96 -1.92
N ALA A 161 -2.96 1.23 -1.73
CA ALA A 161 -1.63 1.74 -2.06
C ALA A 161 -1.23 1.33 -3.48
N LEU A 162 -0.66 2.27 -4.20
CA LEU A 162 -0.32 2.12 -5.61
C LEU A 162 1.03 2.80 -5.91
N ARG A 163 1.81 2.26 -6.86
CA ARG A 163 3.04 2.91 -7.33
C ARG A 163 2.73 4.01 -8.33
N SER A 164 3.52 5.11 -8.34
CA SER A 164 3.26 6.28 -9.17
C SER A 164 3.44 6.04 -10.68
N ARG A 165 4.26 5.11 -11.09
CA ARG A 165 4.50 4.82 -12.51
C ARG A 165 3.96 3.44 -12.83
N LEU A 166 2.72 3.43 -13.30
CA LEU A 166 2.02 2.20 -13.64
C LEU A 166 1.83 2.10 -15.15
N ASP A 167 2.31 0.98 -15.68
CA ASP A 167 1.86 0.44 -16.95
C ASP A 167 0.89 -0.71 -16.64
N GLY A 168 -0.27 -0.75 -17.34
CA GLY A 168 -1.14 -1.92 -17.32
C GLY A 168 -2.40 -1.80 -16.47
N LYS A 169 -2.84 -2.92 -15.88
CA LYS A 169 -4.20 -3.13 -15.34
C LYS A 169 -4.55 -2.29 -14.12
N ALA A 170 -3.57 -2.00 -13.28
CA ALA A 170 -3.75 -1.23 -12.04
C ALA A 170 -4.14 0.24 -12.28
N THR A 171 -3.98 0.75 -13.52
CA THR A 171 -4.47 2.08 -13.92
C THR A 171 -5.97 2.26 -13.72
N ARG A 172 -6.74 1.18 -13.62
CA ARG A 172 -8.18 1.23 -13.29
C ARG A 172 -8.45 1.90 -11.94
N LEU A 173 -7.58 1.71 -10.96
CA LEU A 173 -7.69 2.34 -9.64
C LEU A 173 -7.51 3.85 -9.70
N LEU A 174 -6.84 4.40 -10.74
CA LEU A 174 -6.69 5.84 -10.95
C LEU A 174 -8.02 6.56 -11.22
N SER A 175 -9.10 5.83 -11.43
CA SER A 175 -10.46 6.38 -11.48
C SER A 175 -11.04 6.72 -10.10
N LEU A 176 -10.39 6.30 -9.02
CA LEU A 176 -10.72 6.66 -7.63
C LEU A 176 -9.97 7.94 -7.22
N PRO A 177 -10.45 8.68 -6.21
CA PRO A 177 -9.73 9.81 -5.64
C PRO A 177 -8.32 9.42 -5.21
N ARG A 178 -7.34 10.29 -5.48
CA ARG A 178 -5.92 10.03 -5.22
C ARG A 178 -5.37 10.91 -4.12
N LEU A 179 -4.51 10.33 -3.30
CA LEU A 179 -3.68 11.00 -2.30
C LEU A 179 -2.21 10.76 -2.68
N PRO A 180 -1.56 11.74 -3.33
CA PRO A 180 -0.16 11.59 -3.72
C PRO A 180 0.74 11.64 -2.48
N LEU A 181 1.70 10.70 -2.41
CA LEU A 181 2.69 10.62 -1.36
C LEU A 181 4.09 10.92 -1.94
N GLY A 182 4.60 12.11 -1.62
CA GLY A 182 5.91 12.58 -2.07
C GLY A 182 7.07 12.08 -1.21
N THR A 183 8.30 12.49 -1.55
CA THR A 183 9.47 12.33 -0.69
C THR A 183 9.39 13.24 0.54
N LEU A 184 10.15 12.92 1.58
CA LEU A 184 10.29 13.77 2.76
C LEU A 184 11.05 15.06 2.41
N ASP A 185 10.71 16.15 3.07
CA ASP A 185 11.50 17.37 3.01
C ASP A 185 12.83 17.23 3.77
N ALA A 186 13.65 18.29 3.78
CA ALA A 186 14.97 18.26 4.41
C ALA A 186 14.88 18.10 5.95
N ALA A 187 13.91 18.74 6.61
CA ALA A 187 13.74 18.66 8.06
C ALA A 187 13.24 17.27 8.47
N GLU A 188 12.22 16.79 7.78
CA GLU A 188 11.64 15.44 7.96
C GLU A 188 12.68 14.32 7.71
N SER A 189 13.51 14.50 6.69
CA SER A 189 14.60 13.57 6.37
C SER A 189 15.64 13.50 7.48
N HIS A 190 15.99 14.66 8.05
CA HIS A 190 16.87 14.73 9.21
C HIS A 190 16.27 14.08 10.46
N ASP A 191 14.99 14.33 10.73
CA ASP A 191 14.26 13.74 11.85
C ASP A 191 14.21 12.21 11.73
N LEU A 192 13.94 11.69 10.53
CA LEU A 192 13.93 10.27 10.28
C LEU A 192 15.30 9.65 10.53
N MET A 193 16.36 10.24 9.98
CA MET A 193 17.72 9.78 10.17
C MET A 193 18.11 9.77 11.67
N SER A 194 17.79 10.83 12.40
CA SER A 194 18.05 10.95 13.84
C SER A 194 17.36 9.84 14.64
N ARG A 195 16.11 9.50 14.31
CA ARG A 195 15.38 8.38 14.92
C ARG A 195 16.01 7.04 14.61
N VAL A 196 16.47 6.84 13.37
CA VAL A 196 17.15 5.59 12.98
C VAL A 196 18.45 5.43 13.76
N ILE A 197 19.27 6.50 13.88
CA ILE A 197 20.50 6.50 14.68
C ILE A 197 20.20 6.14 16.14
N SER A 198 19.22 6.80 16.73
CA SER A 198 18.84 6.55 18.13
C SER A 198 18.33 5.11 18.35
N GLY A 199 17.63 4.55 17.40
CA GLY A 199 17.04 3.20 17.49
C GLY A 199 18.06 2.05 17.34
N VAL A 200 19.20 2.30 16.68
CA VAL A 200 20.24 1.27 16.49
C VAL A 200 21.24 1.24 17.68
N GLY A 201 21.19 2.24 18.57
CA GLY A 201 22.07 2.29 19.77
C GLY A 201 23.55 2.48 19.45
N GLY A 202 23.87 2.97 18.26
CA GLY A 202 25.23 3.16 17.77
C GLY A 202 25.80 4.57 18.05
N HIS A 203 27.10 4.73 17.84
CA HIS A 203 27.73 6.04 17.79
C HIS A 203 27.13 6.79 16.57
N GLY A 204 26.86 8.07 16.75
CA GLY A 204 26.27 8.90 15.68
C GLY A 204 27.17 8.92 14.43
N LEU A 205 26.53 9.09 13.27
CA LEU A 205 27.27 9.31 12.01
C LEU A 205 27.95 10.68 12.03
N SER A 206 29.12 10.80 11.39
CA SER A 206 29.75 12.09 11.16
C SER A 206 28.84 13.00 10.31
N GLU A 207 28.98 14.33 10.44
CA GLU A 207 28.20 15.27 9.62
C GLU A 207 28.37 15.05 8.11
N SER A 208 29.56 14.65 7.68
CA SER A 208 29.84 14.34 6.27
C SER A 208 29.07 13.10 5.81
N ALA A 209 28.98 12.06 6.64
CA ALA A 209 28.22 10.86 6.38
C ALA A 209 26.72 11.15 6.35
N GLN A 210 26.23 11.94 7.31
CA GLN A 210 24.80 12.35 7.34
C GLN A 210 24.42 13.14 6.10
N ARG A 211 25.18 14.15 5.71
CA ARG A 211 24.93 14.94 4.50
C ARG A 211 24.92 14.06 3.25
N ARG A 212 25.80 13.09 3.18
CA ARG A 212 25.89 12.19 2.04
C ARG A 212 24.67 11.25 1.97
N VAL A 213 24.27 10.63 3.09
CA VAL A 213 23.06 9.80 3.14
C VAL A 213 21.83 10.60 2.68
N LEU A 214 21.65 11.82 3.19
CA LEU A 214 20.51 12.66 2.82
C LEU A 214 20.52 13.05 1.34
N ALA A 215 21.69 13.34 0.79
CA ALA A 215 21.83 13.67 -0.62
C ALA A 215 21.52 12.46 -1.53
N GLU A 216 22.04 11.28 -1.22
CA GLU A 216 21.83 10.06 -2.02
C GLU A 216 20.41 9.52 -1.86
N ALA A 217 19.82 9.61 -0.66
CA ALA A 217 18.45 9.18 -0.41
C ALA A 217 17.39 10.08 -1.06
N ALA A 218 17.71 11.34 -1.38
CA ALA A 218 16.83 12.31 -2.04
C ALA A 218 15.43 12.39 -1.39
N GLY A 219 15.34 12.32 -0.05
CA GLY A 219 14.11 12.34 0.70
C GLY A 219 13.30 11.02 0.70
N ASN A 220 13.81 9.93 0.13
CA ASN A 220 13.14 8.64 0.18
C ASN A 220 13.32 7.99 1.57
N PRO A 221 12.25 7.75 2.35
CA PRO A 221 12.33 7.22 3.71
C PRO A 221 13.04 5.89 3.83
N LEU A 222 12.80 4.97 2.89
CA LEU A 222 13.44 3.65 2.89
C LEU A 222 14.95 3.80 2.68
N ALA A 223 15.35 4.62 1.72
CA ALA A 223 16.76 4.87 1.44
C ALA A 223 17.46 5.53 2.65
N ILE A 224 16.84 6.55 3.27
CA ILE A 224 17.38 7.19 4.47
C ILE A 224 17.60 6.13 5.57
N ALA A 225 16.58 5.32 5.86
CA ALA A 225 16.67 4.34 6.94
C ALA A 225 17.71 3.25 6.68
N GLU A 226 17.75 2.71 5.48
CA GLU A 226 18.64 1.59 5.15
C GLU A 226 20.09 2.04 4.98
N LEU A 227 20.36 3.19 4.33
CA LEU A 227 21.71 3.73 4.20
C LEU A 227 22.26 4.13 5.58
N THR A 228 21.45 4.74 6.43
CA THR A 228 21.84 5.08 7.81
C THR A 228 22.23 3.83 8.59
N LYS A 229 21.39 2.79 8.59
CA LYS A 229 21.69 1.51 9.27
C LYS A 229 22.95 0.84 8.73
N ALA A 230 23.12 0.82 7.40
CA ALA A 230 24.26 0.20 6.78
C ALA A 230 25.58 0.86 7.20
N LEU A 231 25.63 2.20 7.25
CA LEU A 231 26.80 2.93 7.71
C LEU A 231 27.11 2.72 9.19
N ILE A 232 26.09 2.70 10.06
CA ILE A 232 26.27 2.40 11.48
C ILE A 232 26.82 0.98 11.68
N THR A 233 26.26 -0.01 10.94
CA THR A 233 26.68 -1.41 11.05
C THR A 233 28.11 -1.65 10.53
N ALA A 234 28.52 -0.91 9.49
CA ALA A 234 29.88 -0.99 8.94
C ALA A 234 30.95 -0.44 9.91
N GLY A 235 30.55 0.27 10.97
CA GLY A 235 31.44 0.69 12.06
C GLY A 235 32.53 1.68 11.67
N ASP A 236 32.55 2.15 10.44
CA ASP A 236 33.63 2.95 9.90
C ASP A 236 33.16 4.27 9.29
N GLN A 237 33.37 5.31 10.08
CA GLN A 237 33.15 6.69 9.63
C GLN A 237 34.23 7.15 8.62
N SER A 238 35.36 6.46 8.51
CA SER A 238 36.50 6.82 7.65
C SER A 238 36.31 6.35 6.21
N MET A 239 35.48 5.34 5.97
CA MET A 239 35.24 4.78 4.61
C MET A 239 34.37 5.65 3.72
N VAL A 240 33.80 6.75 4.23
CA VAL A 240 32.98 7.67 3.45
C VAL A 240 33.86 8.66 2.66
N SER A 241 34.75 8.14 1.85
CA SER A 241 35.35 8.95 0.79
C SER A 241 34.29 9.32 -0.23
N ALA A 242 34.27 10.56 -0.71
CA ALA A 242 33.29 11.05 -1.69
C ALA A 242 33.20 10.22 -2.99
N LYS A 243 34.16 9.33 -3.22
CA LYS A 243 34.27 8.48 -4.42
C LYS A 243 33.80 7.01 -4.21
N THR A 244 33.53 6.58 -2.96
CA THR A 244 33.12 5.19 -2.69
C THR A 244 31.59 5.12 -2.65
N PRO A 245 30.92 4.26 -3.44
CA PRO A 245 29.47 4.08 -3.34
C PRO A 245 29.04 3.73 -1.91
N LEU A 246 27.91 4.26 -1.45
CA LEU A 246 27.34 3.84 -0.18
C LEU A 246 26.94 2.36 -0.25
N PRO A 247 27.05 1.61 0.88
CA PRO A 247 26.63 0.22 0.90
C PRO A 247 25.12 0.13 0.62
N THR A 248 24.74 -0.51 -0.46
CA THR A 248 23.36 -0.79 -0.79
C THR A 248 22.87 -2.01 -0.01
N THR A 249 21.70 -1.92 0.59
CA THR A 249 21.06 -3.08 1.21
C THR A 249 20.21 -3.82 0.17
N ARG A 250 19.97 -5.13 0.38
CA ARG A 250 19.09 -5.91 -0.51
C ARG A 250 17.71 -5.26 -0.71
N ARG A 251 17.19 -4.56 0.32
CA ARG A 251 15.91 -3.86 0.23
C ARG A 251 15.94 -2.66 -0.70
N ILE A 252 17.01 -1.88 -0.66
CA ILE A 252 17.23 -0.76 -1.59
C ILE A 252 17.40 -1.31 -2.99
N GLU A 253 18.28 -2.30 -3.17
CA GLU A 253 18.50 -2.94 -4.47
C GLU A 253 17.20 -3.49 -5.06
N GLN A 254 16.37 -4.14 -4.25
CA GLN A 254 15.09 -4.67 -4.70
C GLN A 254 14.12 -3.54 -5.10
N ALA A 255 14.00 -2.49 -4.31
CA ALA A 255 13.14 -1.34 -4.63
C ALA A 255 13.57 -0.64 -5.93
N PHE A 256 14.88 -0.46 -6.14
CA PHE A 256 15.44 0.14 -7.37
C PHE A 256 15.40 -0.81 -8.56
N ARG A 257 15.62 -2.13 -8.37
CA ARG A 257 15.51 -3.13 -9.43
C ARG A 257 14.09 -3.19 -9.98
N GLU A 258 13.10 -3.16 -9.12
CA GLU A 258 11.69 -3.11 -9.52
C GLU A 258 11.35 -1.82 -10.27
N GLN A 259 11.96 -0.68 -9.93
CA GLN A 259 11.85 0.56 -10.72
C GLN A 259 12.53 0.41 -12.08
N PHE A 260 13.72 -0.20 -12.12
CA PHE A 260 14.46 -0.42 -13.36
C PHE A 260 13.70 -1.35 -14.32
N ASP A 261 13.11 -2.42 -13.78
CA ASP A 261 12.33 -3.39 -14.57
C ASP A 261 11.02 -2.80 -15.11
N ALA A 262 10.47 -1.79 -14.44
CA ALA A 262 9.30 -1.05 -14.89
C ALA A 262 9.59 -0.01 -16.00
N LEU A 263 10.86 0.26 -16.31
CA LEU A 263 11.21 1.20 -17.37
C LEU A 263 10.96 0.58 -18.77
N PRO A 264 10.56 1.40 -19.77
CA PRO A 264 10.50 0.95 -21.16
C PRO A 264 11.84 0.36 -21.64
N PRO A 265 11.83 -0.66 -22.50
CA PRO A 265 13.06 -1.32 -22.98
C PRO A 265 14.17 -0.38 -23.45
N PRO A 266 13.89 0.73 -24.19
CA PRO A 266 14.93 1.69 -24.60
C PRO A 266 15.61 2.37 -23.41
N SER A 267 14.85 2.75 -22.37
CA SER A 267 15.38 3.41 -21.17
C SER A 267 16.21 2.48 -20.31
N ARG A 268 15.83 1.19 -20.22
CA ARG A 268 16.62 0.16 -19.53
C ARG A 268 17.98 -0.05 -20.20
N HIS A 269 18.01 -0.03 -21.52
CA HIS A 269 19.26 -0.21 -22.28
C HIS A 269 20.24 0.94 -22.07
N MET A 270 19.73 2.18 -21.96
CA MET A 270 20.58 3.35 -21.69
C MET A 270 21.15 3.39 -20.26
N LEU A 271 20.46 2.81 -19.29
CA LEU A 271 20.91 2.77 -17.88
C LEU A 271 21.78 1.54 -17.55
N ALA A 272 21.86 0.57 -18.45
CA ALA A 272 22.68 -0.63 -18.30
C ALA A 272 24.08 -0.49 -18.96
N LEU A 273 24.34 0.65 -19.63
CA LEU A 273 25.66 1.04 -20.19
C LEU A 273 26.42 1.92 -19.20
#